data_363d1ca9695caedd03951ed18f74a674
#
_entry.id   363d1ca9695caedd03951ed18f74a674
#
_cell.length_a   1.000
_cell.length_b   1.000
_cell.length_c   1.000
_cell.angle_alpha   90.00
_cell.angle_beta   90.00
_cell.angle_gamma   90.00
#
_symmetry.space_group_name_H-M   'P 1'
#
loop_
_entity.id
_entity.type
_entity.pdbx_description
1 polymer ?
#
loop_
_entity_poly.entity_id
_entity_poly.type
_entity_poly.pdbx_seq_one_letter_code
_entity_poly.pdbx_strand_id
1 'polypeptide(L)'
;MFLCSIFRNFAGVKLYSDKALAKILDKDIFHQISEVADEMGVECYVVGGYVRDIFLERPSNDIDVVVVGKPQAQVSSPTGEGERSVSVGISVAKALKNRMGKRAHLSVFKNFGTAQVKVLSNLPPLGEASKGAATSPNGGRQVGAPLEVEFVGARKESYSHDSRKPVVENGTLEDDQNRRDFTINAMAICLNKDRFGELVDPFNGIADLEDGIIATPLDPEVTFSDDPLRMMRCIRFATQLNFHIEPETFDALQRMAERIKIVSGERIEVELNKIMMAPHPSIGFEYLQRSGLLQIILPELAALDIVEKRDGRAHKNNFYHTLEVLENIIRGNGGTEVRGNENSSSEESNLVPSHPRTPAPSRALWLRWAALLHDIGKTKSKRWEPGIGWTFHNHNIIGAKQVPNIFRRLKLPMGAEMKYVQKLVDLHMRPQVIADSEVTDSAVRRLLNDAGDDIDDLMTLCEADITSKNDVKKKMFLENFRIVREKLADLQVKDYKRLLQPVIDGNEIMEMFHLQPSREVGVLKQYLKDAVLDNKVENEREPLMQLLMQKAATMGLVTT
;
A
#
# COMPACT_ATOMS: atom_id res chain seq x y z
N MET A 1 2.10 24.42 11.19
CA MET A 1 3.50 24.87 11.11
C MET A 1 4.48 23.78 10.62
N PHE A 2 4.07 22.52 10.53
CA PHE A 2 4.89 21.40 10.00
C PHE A 2 4.95 21.35 8.44
N LEU A 3 3.94 21.87 7.76
CA LEU A 3 3.85 21.86 6.29
C LEU A 3 4.83 22.79 5.56
N CYS A 4 5.32 23.85 6.21
CA CYS A 4 6.19 24.84 5.55
C CYS A 4 7.65 24.43 5.33
N SER A 5 8.13 23.34 5.93
CA SER A 5 9.55 22.95 5.83
C SER A 5 9.83 21.80 4.86
N ILE A 6 8.80 21.09 4.38
CA ILE A 6 8.95 19.93 3.47
C ILE A 6 8.88 20.34 1.98
N PHE A 7 8.35 21.53 1.70
CA PHE A 7 8.05 22.00 0.34
C PHE A 7 9.16 22.88 -0.27
N ARG A 8 10.39 22.43 -0.31
CA ARG A 8 11.44 23.07 -1.12
C ARG A 8 12.06 22.05 -2.06
N ASN A 9 11.67 22.14 -3.30
CA ASN A 9 12.26 21.74 -4.58
C ASN A 9 11.26 21.01 -5.47
N PHE A 10 10.39 21.77 -6.14
CA PHE A 10 9.75 21.36 -7.40
C PHE A 10 10.72 21.59 -8.56
N ALA A 11 11.92 21.05 -8.48
CA ALA A 11 12.87 21.03 -9.60
C ALA A 11 12.76 19.67 -10.27
N GLY A 12 11.93 19.54 -11.31
CA GLY A 12 11.81 18.26 -12.00
C GLY A 12 10.80 18.19 -13.14
N VAL A 13 10.01 19.24 -13.39
CA VAL A 13 9.17 19.28 -14.60
C VAL A 13 9.98 19.75 -15.77
N LYS A 14 10.04 18.93 -16.82
CA LYS A 14 10.78 19.25 -18.03
C LYS A 14 9.84 19.61 -19.16
N LEU A 15 9.93 20.85 -19.61
CA LEU A 15 9.16 21.30 -20.76
C LEU A 15 9.73 20.72 -22.07
N TYR A 16 8.85 20.17 -22.87
CA TYR A 16 9.21 19.59 -24.16
C TYR A 16 8.48 20.31 -25.30
N SER A 17 9.16 20.59 -26.39
CA SER A 17 8.51 20.92 -27.64
C SER A 17 7.89 19.68 -28.30
N ASP A 18 6.91 19.86 -29.21
CA ASP A 18 6.29 18.74 -29.96
C ASP A 18 7.32 17.84 -30.63
N LYS A 19 8.39 18.43 -31.18
CA LYS A 19 9.51 17.67 -31.76
C LYS A 19 10.25 16.81 -30.74
N ALA A 20 10.38 17.30 -29.52
CA ALA A 20 11.01 16.53 -28.44
C ALA A 20 10.08 15.42 -27.94
N LEU A 21 8.77 15.69 -27.86
CA LEU A 21 7.75 14.69 -27.52
C LEU A 21 7.69 13.59 -28.57
N ALA A 22 7.69 13.96 -29.86
CA ALA A 22 7.77 12.99 -30.95
C ALA A 22 9.00 12.07 -30.83
N LYS A 23 10.15 12.60 -30.42
CA LYS A 23 11.37 11.79 -30.17
C LYS A 23 11.23 10.88 -28.96
N ILE A 24 10.55 11.30 -27.90
CA ILE A 24 10.28 10.45 -26.70
C ILE A 24 9.33 9.32 -27.08
N LEU A 25 8.37 9.57 -27.96
CA LEU A 25 7.42 8.59 -28.47
C LEU A 25 7.96 7.80 -29.68
N ASP A 26 9.24 7.97 -30.07
CA ASP A 26 9.89 7.21 -31.14
C ASP A 26 10.19 5.78 -30.72
N LYS A 27 9.10 5.00 -30.53
CA LYS A 27 9.09 3.57 -30.16
C LYS A 27 8.19 2.81 -31.13
N ASP A 28 8.57 1.57 -31.49
CA ASP A 28 7.82 0.71 -32.42
C ASP A 28 6.31 0.68 -32.14
N ILE A 29 5.91 0.58 -30.88
CA ILE A 29 4.50 0.50 -30.51
C ILE A 29 3.70 1.73 -30.92
N PHE A 30 4.26 2.96 -30.76
CA PHE A 30 3.54 4.19 -31.12
C PHE A 30 3.45 4.38 -32.63
N HIS A 31 4.48 3.97 -33.36
CA HIS A 31 4.43 3.95 -34.84
C HIS A 31 3.42 2.93 -35.36
N GLN A 32 3.35 1.72 -34.76
CA GLN A 32 2.34 0.73 -35.13
C GLN A 32 0.91 1.24 -34.87
N ILE A 33 0.71 1.96 -33.74
CA ILE A 33 -0.60 2.58 -33.42
C ILE A 33 -0.90 3.69 -34.44
N SER A 34 0.07 4.56 -34.74
CA SER A 34 -0.06 5.64 -35.74
C SER A 34 -0.52 5.11 -37.09
N GLU A 35 0.18 4.10 -37.61
CA GLU A 35 -0.13 3.50 -38.92
C GLU A 35 -1.54 2.87 -38.94
N VAL A 36 -1.92 2.16 -37.86
CA VAL A 36 -3.28 1.57 -37.75
C VAL A 36 -4.33 2.68 -37.67
N ALA A 37 -4.09 3.76 -36.93
CA ALA A 37 -5.01 4.87 -36.80
C ALA A 37 -5.26 5.56 -38.13
N ASP A 38 -4.18 5.86 -38.88
CA ASP A 38 -4.23 6.51 -40.20
C ASP A 38 -4.93 5.62 -41.24
N GLU A 39 -4.63 4.29 -41.26
CA GLU A 39 -5.32 3.32 -42.12
C GLU A 39 -6.81 3.24 -41.87
N MET A 40 -7.22 3.39 -40.60
CA MET A 40 -8.62 3.34 -40.16
C MET A 40 -9.34 4.71 -40.28
N GLY A 41 -8.63 5.78 -40.53
CA GLY A 41 -9.16 7.15 -40.61
C GLY A 41 -9.70 7.64 -39.27
N VAL A 42 -9.02 7.29 -38.15
CA VAL A 42 -9.37 7.69 -36.79
C VAL A 42 -8.23 8.45 -36.13
N GLU A 43 -8.55 9.30 -35.17
CA GLU A 43 -7.51 9.98 -34.40
C GLU A 43 -7.18 9.17 -33.14
N CYS A 44 -5.88 9.07 -32.79
CA CYS A 44 -5.39 8.39 -31.60
C CYS A 44 -4.50 9.31 -30.78
N TYR A 45 -4.71 9.30 -29.48
CA TYR A 45 -3.96 10.12 -28.53
C TYR A 45 -3.50 9.27 -27.34
N VAL A 46 -2.23 9.40 -26.97
CA VAL A 46 -1.77 8.96 -25.65
C VAL A 46 -2.25 9.98 -24.63
N VAL A 47 -2.77 9.51 -23.48
CA VAL A 47 -3.45 10.38 -22.50
C VAL A 47 -3.10 10.00 -21.06
N GLY A 48 -3.44 10.89 -20.14
CA GLY A 48 -3.49 10.55 -18.72
C GLY A 48 -2.14 10.45 -18.02
N GLY A 49 -2.01 9.43 -17.16
CA GLY A 49 -0.83 9.26 -16.31
C GLY A 49 0.48 9.12 -17.09
N TYR A 50 0.45 8.46 -18.24
CA TYR A 50 1.65 8.31 -19.09
C TYR A 50 2.18 9.66 -19.58
N VAL A 51 1.29 10.56 -20.05
CA VAL A 51 1.69 11.91 -20.51
C VAL A 51 2.27 12.72 -19.36
N ARG A 52 1.59 12.76 -18.22
CA ARG A 52 2.10 13.40 -17.01
C ARG A 52 3.48 12.88 -16.62
N ASP A 53 3.67 11.56 -16.63
CA ASP A 53 4.92 10.94 -16.19
C ASP A 53 6.10 11.20 -17.16
N ILE A 54 5.83 11.48 -18.45
CA ILE A 54 6.85 12.01 -19.38
C ILE A 54 7.42 13.34 -18.85
N PHE A 55 6.57 14.30 -18.49
CA PHE A 55 7.01 15.60 -17.98
C PHE A 55 7.68 15.52 -16.59
N LEU A 56 7.33 14.52 -15.79
CA LEU A 56 7.96 14.24 -14.50
C LEU A 56 9.20 13.35 -14.59
N GLU A 57 9.62 12.97 -15.81
CA GLU A 57 10.74 12.03 -16.06
C GLU A 57 10.62 10.72 -15.25
N ARG A 58 9.38 10.24 -15.04
CA ARG A 58 9.09 9.00 -14.33
C ARG A 58 8.89 7.85 -15.32
N PRO A 59 9.46 6.67 -15.05
CA PRO A 59 9.20 5.51 -15.91
C PRO A 59 7.73 5.08 -15.77
N SER A 60 7.05 4.92 -16.90
CA SER A 60 5.69 4.40 -16.97
C SER A 60 5.59 3.35 -18.06
N ASN A 61 4.98 2.20 -17.76
CA ASN A 61 4.71 1.12 -18.71
C ASN A 61 3.21 0.97 -19.00
N ASP A 62 2.38 1.79 -18.39
CA ASP A 62 0.93 1.77 -18.48
C ASP A 62 0.50 2.89 -19.44
N ILE A 63 0.11 2.52 -20.64
CA ILE A 63 -0.18 3.46 -21.73
C ILE A 63 -1.68 3.45 -22.00
N ASP A 64 -2.33 4.58 -21.75
CA ASP A 64 -3.73 4.80 -22.13
C ASP A 64 -3.80 5.50 -23.48
N VAL A 65 -4.56 4.92 -24.42
CA VAL A 65 -4.81 5.49 -25.75
C VAL A 65 -6.29 5.76 -25.94
N VAL A 66 -6.63 7.02 -26.14
CA VAL A 66 -7.98 7.45 -26.54
C VAL A 66 -8.08 7.46 -28.04
N VAL A 67 -9.13 6.85 -28.57
CA VAL A 67 -9.44 6.79 -30.01
C VAL A 67 -10.69 7.61 -30.29
N VAL A 68 -10.56 8.60 -31.18
CA VAL A 68 -11.65 9.47 -31.62
C VAL A 68 -12.07 9.10 -33.05
N GLY A 69 -13.35 8.77 -33.21
CA GLY A 69 -13.87 8.38 -34.52
C GLY A 69 -15.24 7.73 -34.44
N LYS A 70 -15.86 7.49 -35.56
CA LYS A 70 -17.15 6.82 -35.62
C LYS A 70 -16.93 5.29 -35.49
N PRO A 71 -17.76 4.57 -34.72
CA PRO A 71 -17.74 3.13 -34.71
C PRO A 71 -17.95 2.59 -36.14
N GLN A 72 -17.09 1.67 -36.56
CA GLN A 72 -17.35 1.00 -37.84
C GLN A 72 -18.65 0.19 -37.74
N ALA A 73 -19.54 0.38 -38.72
CA ALA A 73 -20.77 -0.41 -38.82
C ALA A 73 -20.40 -1.89 -38.90
N GLN A 74 -20.96 -2.70 -37.99
CA GLN A 74 -20.75 -4.15 -38.05
C GLN A 74 -21.48 -4.73 -39.26
N VAL A 75 -20.80 -5.63 -39.97
CA VAL A 75 -21.44 -6.57 -40.90
C VAL A 75 -22.45 -7.38 -40.07
N SER A 76 -23.71 -7.33 -40.45
CA SER A 76 -24.83 -7.96 -39.79
C SER A 76 -24.57 -9.44 -39.49
N SER A 77 -24.60 -9.81 -38.21
CA SER A 77 -24.64 -11.22 -37.83
C SER A 77 -26.06 -11.78 -38.04
N PRO A 78 -26.23 -13.01 -38.56
CA PRO A 78 -27.54 -13.57 -38.91
C PRO A 78 -28.45 -13.92 -37.71
N THR A 79 -28.01 -13.68 -36.48
CA THR A 79 -28.76 -14.01 -35.28
C THR A 79 -29.17 -12.73 -34.55
N GLY A 80 -30.36 -12.27 -34.80
CA GLY A 80 -31.18 -11.16 -34.28
C GLY A 80 -31.03 -10.68 -32.82
N GLU A 81 -29.84 -10.66 -32.24
CA GLU A 81 -29.55 -10.02 -30.97
C GLU A 81 -29.06 -8.59 -31.25
N GLY A 82 -29.72 -7.63 -30.62
CA GLY A 82 -29.59 -6.20 -30.85
C GLY A 82 -28.17 -5.69 -31.08
N GLU A 83 -27.99 -4.90 -32.13
CA GLU A 83 -26.76 -4.23 -32.58
C GLU A 83 -26.14 -3.40 -31.44
N ARG A 84 -25.18 -3.96 -30.71
CA ARG A 84 -24.28 -3.16 -29.88
C ARG A 84 -23.09 -2.73 -30.76
N SER A 85 -23.00 -1.45 -31.05
CA SER A 85 -21.85 -0.88 -31.76
C SER A 85 -20.55 -1.22 -31.01
N VAL A 86 -19.58 -1.79 -31.71
CA VAL A 86 -18.25 -2.05 -31.11
C VAL A 86 -17.53 -0.73 -30.95
N SER A 87 -17.03 -0.43 -29.73
CA SER A 87 -16.22 0.75 -29.48
C SER A 87 -15.07 0.86 -30.48
N VAL A 88 -14.82 2.06 -31.01
CA VAL A 88 -13.74 2.34 -31.95
C VAL A 88 -12.38 1.93 -31.39
N GLY A 89 -12.15 2.12 -30.07
CA GLY A 89 -10.92 1.69 -29.38
C GLY A 89 -10.71 0.18 -29.46
N ILE A 90 -11.77 -0.64 -29.31
CA ILE A 90 -11.68 -2.10 -29.50
C ILE A 90 -11.28 -2.44 -30.93
N SER A 91 -11.79 -1.70 -31.92
CA SER A 91 -11.48 -1.94 -33.33
C SER A 91 -10.00 -1.67 -33.65
N VAL A 92 -9.46 -0.55 -33.13
CA VAL A 92 -8.02 -0.21 -33.27
C VAL A 92 -7.15 -1.27 -32.55
N ALA A 93 -7.50 -1.66 -31.33
CA ALA A 93 -6.76 -2.69 -30.60
C ALA A 93 -6.71 -4.04 -31.34
N LYS A 94 -7.81 -4.43 -31.99
CA LYS A 94 -7.87 -5.65 -32.83
C LYS A 94 -6.98 -5.50 -34.07
N ALA A 95 -7.03 -4.37 -34.78
CA ALA A 95 -6.20 -4.12 -35.94
C ALA A 95 -4.70 -4.12 -35.56
N LEU A 96 -4.33 -3.48 -34.45
CA LEU A 96 -2.97 -3.51 -33.92
C LEU A 96 -2.52 -4.94 -33.59
N LYS A 97 -3.37 -5.73 -32.90
CA LYS A 97 -3.08 -7.12 -32.60
C LYS A 97 -2.86 -7.96 -33.86
N ASN A 98 -3.68 -7.77 -34.89
CA ASN A 98 -3.54 -8.48 -36.15
C ASN A 98 -2.21 -8.14 -36.85
N ARG A 99 -1.82 -6.86 -36.82
CA ARG A 99 -0.54 -6.37 -37.39
C ARG A 99 0.67 -6.91 -36.63
N MET A 100 0.62 -6.91 -35.29
CA MET A 100 1.71 -7.40 -34.43
C MET A 100 1.80 -8.93 -34.34
N GLY A 101 0.76 -9.65 -34.70
CA GLY A 101 0.72 -11.11 -34.74
C GLY A 101 1.02 -11.74 -33.37
N LYS A 102 2.00 -12.64 -33.31
CA LYS A 102 2.38 -13.36 -32.06
C LYS A 102 3.09 -12.50 -31.02
N ARG A 103 3.52 -11.27 -31.39
CA ARG A 103 4.19 -10.33 -30.46
C ARG A 103 3.25 -9.64 -29.50
N ALA A 104 1.95 -9.73 -29.69
CA ALA A 104 0.97 -9.07 -28.85
C ALA A 104 -0.13 -10.04 -28.39
N HIS A 105 -0.65 -9.80 -27.20
CA HIS A 105 -1.84 -10.47 -26.65
C HIS A 105 -2.95 -9.44 -26.46
N LEU A 106 -4.18 -9.77 -26.91
CA LEU A 106 -5.34 -8.89 -26.82
C LEU A 106 -6.34 -9.41 -25.79
N SER A 107 -6.74 -8.56 -24.86
CA SER A 107 -7.86 -8.75 -23.95
C SER A 107 -8.95 -7.72 -24.23
N VAL A 108 -10.21 -8.14 -24.40
CA VAL A 108 -11.32 -7.23 -24.71
C VAL A 108 -12.33 -7.23 -23.57
N PHE A 109 -12.61 -6.04 -23.06
CA PHE A 109 -13.55 -5.80 -21.95
C PHE A 109 -14.85 -5.17 -22.49
N LYS A 110 -15.69 -5.99 -23.12
CA LYS A 110 -16.90 -5.53 -23.84
C LYS A 110 -17.84 -4.67 -22.97
N ASN A 111 -17.97 -5.01 -21.68
CA ASN A 111 -18.84 -4.26 -20.75
C ASN A 111 -18.36 -2.84 -20.47
N PHE A 112 -17.06 -2.59 -20.64
CA PHE A 112 -16.42 -1.30 -20.41
C PHE A 112 -16.10 -0.56 -21.73
N GLY A 113 -16.26 -1.22 -22.86
CA GLY A 113 -15.93 -0.68 -24.19
C GLY A 113 -14.42 -0.44 -24.38
N THR A 114 -13.57 -1.16 -23.60
CA THR A 114 -12.10 -1.05 -23.65
C THR A 114 -11.44 -2.33 -24.12
N ALA A 115 -10.18 -2.22 -24.58
CA ALA A 115 -9.35 -3.37 -24.93
C ALA A 115 -7.90 -3.10 -24.52
N GLN A 116 -7.22 -4.12 -24.02
CA GLN A 116 -5.82 -4.08 -23.62
C GLN A 116 -4.97 -4.93 -24.56
N VAL A 117 -3.88 -4.33 -25.05
CA VAL A 117 -2.86 -5.04 -25.85
C VAL A 117 -1.57 -5.12 -25.02
N LYS A 118 -1.18 -6.34 -24.65
CA LYS A 118 0.11 -6.62 -24.00
C LYS A 118 1.15 -6.97 -25.06
N VAL A 119 2.23 -6.21 -25.11
CA VAL A 119 3.32 -6.38 -26.07
C VAL A 119 4.50 -7.07 -25.39
N LEU A 120 4.94 -8.18 -25.96
CA LEU A 120 6.10 -8.94 -25.48
C LEU A 120 7.39 -8.24 -25.97
N SER A 121 8.17 -7.70 -25.08
CA SER A 121 9.34 -6.85 -25.35
C SER A 121 10.57 -7.59 -25.92
N ASN A 122 10.51 -8.90 -26.17
CA ASN A 122 11.69 -9.74 -26.44
C ASN A 122 11.69 -10.48 -27.79
N LEU A 123 10.91 -10.03 -28.77
CA LEU A 123 11.04 -10.56 -30.15
C LEU A 123 11.70 -9.50 -31.04
N PRO A 124 12.70 -9.88 -31.87
CA PRO A 124 13.33 -8.94 -32.80
C PRO A 124 12.30 -8.36 -33.79
N PRO A 125 12.54 -7.16 -34.34
CA PRO A 125 11.67 -6.54 -35.36
C PRO A 125 11.39 -7.51 -36.49
N LEU A 126 10.16 -7.48 -37.02
CA LEU A 126 9.78 -8.27 -38.21
C LEU A 126 10.63 -7.77 -39.40
N GLY A 127 11.66 -8.51 -39.79
CA GLY A 127 12.47 -8.23 -40.99
C GLY A 127 13.97 -8.39 -40.81
N GLU A 128 14.52 -8.46 -39.61
CA GLU A 128 15.97 -8.69 -39.43
C GLU A 128 16.23 -10.08 -38.84
N ALA A 129 16.71 -10.97 -39.71
CA ALA A 129 17.33 -12.24 -39.28
C ALA A 129 18.65 -11.90 -38.56
N SER A 130 18.67 -12.08 -37.24
CA SER A 130 19.80 -11.76 -36.36
C SER A 130 21.08 -12.49 -36.74
N LYS A 131 22.09 -11.75 -37.20
CA LYS A 131 23.50 -12.15 -37.07
C LYS A 131 24.06 -11.49 -35.81
N GLY A 132 24.33 -12.30 -34.79
CA GLY A 132 25.21 -11.94 -33.67
C GLY A 132 24.56 -11.40 -32.41
N ALA A 133 23.87 -12.24 -31.65
CA ALA A 133 23.62 -11.95 -30.25
C ALA A 133 24.70 -12.65 -29.42
N ALA A 134 25.58 -11.88 -28.77
CA ALA A 134 26.53 -12.41 -27.79
C ALA A 134 25.76 -12.98 -26.60
N THR A 135 25.92 -14.27 -26.37
CA THR A 135 25.42 -14.96 -25.18
C THR A 135 26.34 -14.68 -24.00
N SER A 136 25.79 -14.05 -22.94
CA SER A 136 26.45 -13.98 -21.65
C SER A 136 26.51 -15.38 -21.01
N PRO A 137 27.56 -15.75 -20.26
CA PRO A 137 27.78 -17.12 -19.75
C PRO A 137 26.78 -17.60 -18.69
N ASN A 138 25.94 -16.74 -18.14
CA ASN A 138 24.88 -17.12 -17.19
C ASN A 138 23.52 -16.86 -17.84
N GLY A 139 22.94 -17.91 -18.39
CA GLY A 139 21.75 -17.96 -19.22
C GLY A 139 20.42 -17.47 -18.61
N GLY A 140 20.40 -16.30 -17.98
CA GLY A 140 19.20 -15.59 -17.54
C GLY A 140 18.89 -14.44 -18.53
N ARG A 141 18.00 -14.68 -19.51
CA ARG A 141 17.34 -13.58 -20.25
C ARG A 141 16.57 -12.73 -19.24
N GLN A 142 17.01 -11.49 -18.99
CA GLN A 142 16.16 -10.50 -18.35
C GLN A 142 15.00 -10.21 -19.29
N VAL A 143 13.83 -10.79 -18.99
CA VAL A 143 12.57 -10.49 -19.64
C VAL A 143 12.13 -9.13 -19.07
N GLY A 144 12.26 -8.06 -19.86
CA GLY A 144 11.69 -6.76 -19.50
C GLY A 144 10.17 -6.91 -19.25
N ALA A 145 9.62 -6.13 -18.32
CA ALA A 145 8.19 -6.16 -18.07
C ALA A 145 7.42 -5.89 -19.37
N PRO A 146 6.33 -6.65 -19.65
CA PRO A 146 5.54 -6.44 -20.86
C PRO A 146 4.95 -5.02 -20.87
N LEU A 147 4.96 -4.37 -22.03
CA LEU A 147 4.32 -3.08 -22.22
C LEU A 147 2.81 -3.30 -22.37
N GLU A 148 2.01 -2.58 -21.59
CA GLU A 148 0.56 -2.69 -21.63
C GLU A 148 -0.05 -1.42 -22.21
N VAL A 149 -0.86 -1.56 -23.26
CA VAL A 149 -1.56 -0.45 -23.91
C VAL A 149 -3.07 -0.68 -23.80
N GLU A 150 -3.76 0.22 -23.12
CA GLU A 150 -5.23 0.20 -23.03
C GLU A 150 -5.83 1.15 -24.07
N PHE A 151 -6.79 0.65 -24.84
CA PHE A 151 -7.51 1.40 -25.86
C PHE A 151 -8.93 1.66 -25.40
N VAL A 152 -9.34 2.93 -25.43
CA VAL A 152 -10.69 3.37 -25.13
C VAL A 152 -11.20 4.30 -26.22
N GLY A 153 -12.46 4.20 -26.61
CA GLY A 153 -13.08 5.21 -27.48
C GLY A 153 -13.31 6.50 -26.69
N ALA A 154 -13.11 7.66 -27.31
CA ALA A 154 -13.48 8.93 -26.71
C ALA A 154 -14.98 8.92 -26.34
N ARG A 155 -15.31 9.36 -25.13
CA ARG A 155 -16.68 9.27 -24.58
C ARG A 155 -17.14 10.59 -24.05
N LYS A 156 -18.44 10.83 -24.28
CA LYS A 156 -19.22 11.80 -23.52
C LYS A 156 -19.97 11.03 -22.46
N GLU A 157 -19.80 11.39 -21.22
CA GLU A 157 -20.46 10.76 -20.07
C GLU A 157 -21.47 11.75 -19.48
N SER A 158 -22.70 11.31 -19.28
CA SER A 158 -23.72 12.08 -18.55
C SER A 158 -24.15 11.29 -17.32
N TYR A 159 -24.10 11.94 -16.15
CA TYR A 159 -24.41 11.33 -14.84
C TYR A 159 -25.76 11.80 -14.36
N SER A 160 -26.53 10.91 -13.73
CA SER A 160 -27.70 11.29 -12.94
C SER A 160 -27.28 11.40 -11.47
N HIS A 161 -27.87 12.34 -10.73
CA HIS A 161 -27.51 12.65 -9.34
C HIS A 161 -27.49 11.43 -8.41
N ASP A 162 -28.32 10.42 -8.67
CA ASP A 162 -28.50 9.24 -7.81
C ASP A 162 -27.84 7.96 -8.37
N SER A 163 -27.13 8.05 -9.49
CA SER A 163 -26.52 6.90 -10.14
C SER A 163 -25.06 7.19 -10.54
N ARG A 164 -24.15 6.26 -10.18
CA ARG A 164 -22.75 6.24 -10.64
C ARG A 164 -22.57 5.63 -12.03
N LYS A 165 -23.62 5.11 -12.65
CA LYS A 165 -23.53 4.54 -13.99
C LYS A 165 -23.84 5.65 -14.99
N PRO A 166 -22.83 6.21 -15.70
CA PRO A 166 -23.06 7.20 -16.70
C PRO A 166 -23.80 6.60 -17.91
N VAL A 167 -24.59 7.43 -18.57
CA VAL A 167 -24.95 7.16 -19.96
C VAL A 167 -23.73 7.56 -20.80
N VAL A 168 -23.21 6.61 -21.55
CA VAL A 168 -21.96 6.76 -22.34
C VAL A 168 -22.31 6.86 -23.80
N GLU A 169 -21.90 7.95 -24.43
CA GLU A 169 -22.01 8.20 -25.86
C GLU A 169 -20.61 8.39 -26.48
N ASN A 170 -20.48 8.24 -27.78
CA ASN A 170 -19.23 8.59 -28.47
C ASN A 170 -19.00 10.09 -28.36
N GLY A 171 -17.81 10.47 -27.91
CA GLY A 171 -17.40 11.85 -27.71
C GLY A 171 -16.24 12.28 -28.59
N THR A 172 -15.89 13.53 -28.45
CA THR A 172 -14.66 14.15 -28.99
C THR A 172 -13.49 13.95 -28.01
N LEU A 173 -12.28 14.35 -28.38
CA LEU A 173 -11.15 14.44 -27.46
C LEU A 173 -11.46 15.39 -26.30
N GLU A 174 -12.08 16.53 -26.60
CA GLU A 174 -12.48 17.52 -25.60
C GLU A 174 -13.47 16.93 -24.58
N ASP A 175 -14.46 16.16 -25.04
CA ASP A 175 -15.39 15.47 -24.12
C ASP A 175 -14.64 14.48 -23.20
N ASP A 176 -13.63 13.77 -23.72
CA ASP A 176 -12.82 12.85 -22.92
C ASP A 176 -11.94 13.59 -21.92
N GLN A 177 -11.33 14.72 -22.29
CA GLN A 177 -10.52 15.55 -21.40
C GLN A 177 -11.37 16.22 -20.31
N ASN A 178 -12.57 16.73 -20.64
CA ASN A 178 -13.50 17.37 -19.70
C ASN A 178 -13.95 16.43 -18.57
N ARG A 179 -14.12 15.14 -18.86
CA ARG A 179 -14.56 14.15 -17.85
C ARG A 179 -13.43 13.62 -16.96
N ARG A 180 -12.17 13.99 -17.20
CA ARG A 180 -11.04 13.51 -16.39
C ARG A 180 -11.04 14.11 -15.00
N ASP A 181 -10.30 13.47 -14.11
CA ASP A 181 -10.27 13.84 -12.71
C ASP A 181 -9.49 15.14 -12.45
N PHE A 182 -8.28 15.28 -13.04
CA PHE A 182 -7.39 16.41 -12.79
C PHE A 182 -6.72 16.89 -14.07
N THR A 183 -6.39 18.18 -14.11
CA THR A 183 -5.74 18.86 -15.24
C THR A 183 -4.46 18.13 -15.68
N ILE A 184 -3.62 17.74 -14.71
CA ILE A 184 -2.36 17.01 -14.95
C ILE A 184 -2.55 15.62 -15.59
N ASN A 185 -3.76 15.07 -15.54
CA ASN A 185 -4.14 13.80 -16.18
C ASN A 185 -5.03 14.02 -17.42
N ALA A 186 -5.36 15.27 -17.74
CA ALA A 186 -6.20 15.62 -18.89
C ALA A 186 -5.40 15.95 -20.16
N MET A 187 -4.07 16.00 -20.08
CA MET A 187 -3.20 16.19 -21.22
C MET A 187 -3.22 15.01 -22.18
N ALA A 188 -3.08 15.29 -23.47
CA ALA A 188 -3.04 14.30 -24.54
C ALA A 188 -1.90 14.60 -25.53
N ILE A 189 -1.31 13.55 -26.13
CA ILE A 189 -0.32 13.69 -27.20
C ILE A 189 -0.82 12.92 -28.41
N CYS A 190 -0.89 13.60 -29.58
CA CYS A 190 -1.36 13.01 -30.84
C CYS A 190 -0.39 11.95 -31.35
N LEU A 191 -0.94 10.83 -31.83
CA LEU A 191 -0.18 9.74 -32.45
C LEU A 191 -0.34 9.65 -33.96
N ASN A 192 -1.28 10.38 -34.58
CA ASN A 192 -1.44 10.38 -36.03
C ASN A 192 -0.23 11.02 -36.72
N LYS A 193 0.16 10.51 -37.88
CA LYS A 193 1.41 10.83 -38.56
C LYS A 193 1.61 12.33 -38.86
N ASP A 194 0.54 13.02 -39.25
CA ASP A 194 0.55 14.44 -39.59
C ASP A 194 0.77 15.36 -38.36
N ARG A 195 0.35 14.90 -37.16
CA ARG A 195 0.43 15.64 -35.91
C ARG A 195 1.19 14.87 -34.82
N PHE A 196 2.04 13.92 -35.18
CA PHE A 196 2.73 13.02 -34.24
C PHE A 196 3.59 13.80 -33.23
N GLY A 197 3.29 13.64 -31.97
CA GLY A 197 3.96 14.32 -30.85
C GLY A 197 3.37 15.68 -30.48
N GLU A 198 2.32 16.17 -31.19
CA GLU A 198 1.61 17.39 -30.80
C GLU A 198 0.89 17.25 -29.48
N LEU A 199 1.16 18.16 -28.55
CA LEU A 199 0.53 18.21 -27.22
C LEU A 199 -0.80 18.95 -27.28
N VAL A 200 -1.82 18.37 -26.65
CA VAL A 200 -3.15 18.98 -26.45
C VAL A 200 -3.39 19.12 -24.96
N ASP A 201 -3.29 20.36 -24.45
CA ASP A 201 -3.43 20.71 -23.04
C ASP A 201 -4.41 21.89 -22.86
N PRO A 202 -5.72 21.65 -22.95
CA PRO A 202 -6.72 22.73 -22.89
C PRO A 202 -6.90 23.33 -21.49
N PHE A 203 -6.41 22.65 -20.44
CA PHE A 203 -6.59 23.05 -19.03
C PHE A 203 -5.32 23.53 -18.36
N ASN A 204 -4.24 23.79 -19.11
CA ASN A 204 -2.94 24.18 -18.58
C ASN A 204 -2.34 23.19 -17.57
N GLY A 205 -2.54 21.88 -17.78
CA GLY A 205 -2.03 20.83 -16.92
C GLY A 205 -0.51 20.85 -16.77
N ILE A 206 0.22 21.38 -17.77
CA ILE A 206 1.68 21.61 -17.66
C ILE A 206 1.98 22.66 -16.60
N ALA A 207 1.27 23.79 -16.57
CA ALA A 207 1.48 24.82 -15.55
C ALA A 207 1.19 24.27 -14.15
N ASP A 208 0.11 23.50 -13.98
CA ASP A 208 -0.19 22.84 -12.72
C ASP A 208 0.88 21.82 -12.30
N LEU A 209 1.50 21.13 -13.26
CA LEU A 209 2.65 20.25 -12.97
C LEU A 209 3.86 21.06 -12.48
N GLU A 210 4.19 22.19 -13.14
CA GLU A 210 5.30 23.08 -12.76
C GLU A 210 5.09 23.67 -11.37
N ASP A 211 3.85 24.10 -11.07
CA ASP A 211 3.48 24.69 -9.79
C ASP A 211 3.22 23.64 -8.70
N GLY A 212 3.19 22.35 -9.06
CA GLY A 212 2.90 21.26 -8.12
C GLY A 212 1.48 21.31 -7.57
N ILE A 213 0.49 21.53 -8.44
CA ILE A 213 -0.91 21.73 -8.10
C ILE A 213 -1.76 20.55 -8.59
N ILE A 214 -2.73 20.14 -7.79
CA ILE A 214 -3.83 19.25 -8.17
C ILE A 214 -5.11 20.08 -8.27
N ALA A 215 -5.57 20.29 -9.50
CA ALA A 215 -6.81 21.01 -9.82
C ALA A 215 -7.69 20.15 -10.73
N THR A 216 -9.00 20.38 -10.72
CA THR A 216 -9.94 19.72 -11.63
C THR A 216 -10.05 20.46 -12.96
N PRO A 217 -10.28 19.78 -14.11
CA PRO A 217 -10.47 20.43 -15.42
C PRO A 217 -11.69 21.35 -15.45
N LEU A 218 -12.75 20.95 -14.80
CA LEU A 218 -14.02 21.67 -14.69
C LEU A 218 -14.32 21.97 -13.22
N ASP A 219 -15.53 22.49 -12.95
CA ASP A 219 -16.02 22.75 -11.59
C ASP A 219 -15.76 21.52 -10.69
N PRO A 220 -15.07 21.69 -9.56
CA PRO A 220 -14.73 20.60 -8.66
C PRO A 220 -15.97 19.89 -8.08
N GLU A 221 -17.06 20.61 -7.80
CA GLU A 221 -18.28 20.01 -7.26
C GLU A 221 -18.94 19.08 -8.28
N VAL A 222 -18.97 19.48 -9.57
CA VAL A 222 -19.43 18.61 -10.65
C VAL A 222 -18.53 17.39 -10.77
N THR A 223 -17.22 17.59 -10.78
CA THR A 223 -16.22 16.52 -10.90
C THR A 223 -16.34 15.49 -9.78
N PHE A 224 -16.54 15.92 -8.51
CA PHE A 224 -16.71 15.02 -7.37
C PHE A 224 -18.12 14.45 -7.26
N SER A 225 -19.12 15.14 -7.81
CA SER A 225 -20.48 14.60 -7.91
C SER A 225 -20.57 13.43 -8.87
N ASP A 226 -19.88 13.50 -10.02
CA ASP A 226 -19.85 12.46 -11.04
C ASP A 226 -19.23 11.15 -10.52
N ASP A 227 -18.05 11.21 -9.90
CA ASP A 227 -17.45 10.08 -9.20
C ASP A 227 -16.82 10.54 -7.88
N PRO A 228 -17.48 10.34 -6.73
CA PRO A 228 -16.93 10.74 -5.44
C PRO A 228 -15.61 10.07 -5.06
N LEU A 229 -15.20 8.96 -5.72
CA LEU A 229 -13.87 8.40 -5.53
C LEU A 229 -12.77 9.37 -5.97
N ARG A 230 -13.07 10.32 -6.86
CA ARG A 230 -12.10 11.35 -7.27
C ARG A 230 -11.60 12.19 -6.10
N MET A 231 -12.38 12.32 -5.01
CA MET A 231 -11.91 12.93 -3.77
C MET A 231 -10.73 12.16 -3.16
N MET A 232 -10.82 10.84 -3.08
CA MET A 232 -9.71 9.99 -2.61
C MET A 232 -8.52 10.03 -3.58
N ARG A 233 -8.79 10.04 -4.88
CA ARG A 233 -7.76 10.17 -5.92
C ARG A 233 -7.03 11.51 -5.86
N CYS A 234 -7.75 12.61 -5.57
CA CYS A 234 -7.19 13.94 -5.34
C CYS A 234 -6.12 13.90 -4.24
N ILE A 235 -6.50 13.41 -3.07
CA ILE A 235 -5.58 13.27 -1.93
C ILE A 235 -4.44 12.31 -2.26
N ARG A 236 -4.71 11.21 -2.95
CA ARG A 236 -3.67 10.27 -3.36
C ARG A 236 -2.64 10.91 -4.28
N PHE A 237 -3.07 11.63 -5.32
CA PHE A 237 -2.13 12.29 -6.23
C PHE A 237 -1.34 13.39 -5.52
N ALA A 238 -1.99 14.21 -4.69
CA ALA A 238 -1.31 15.19 -3.87
C ALA A 238 -0.21 14.53 -3.01
N THR A 239 -0.50 13.38 -2.40
CA THR A 239 0.44 12.63 -1.56
C THR A 239 1.58 11.99 -2.36
N GLN A 240 1.27 11.30 -3.48
CA GLN A 240 2.25 10.57 -4.27
C GLN A 240 3.20 11.47 -5.05
N LEU A 241 2.68 12.61 -5.51
CA LEU A 241 3.45 13.60 -6.27
C LEU A 241 4.09 14.64 -5.37
N ASN A 242 3.67 14.72 -4.10
CA ASN A 242 4.02 15.77 -3.14
C ASN A 242 3.55 17.15 -3.63
N PHE A 243 2.33 17.21 -4.17
CA PHE A 243 1.70 18.39 -4.74
C PHE A 243 0.68 18.98 -3.76
N HIS A 244 0.34 20.26 -3.95
CA HIS A 244 -0.74 20.92 -3.23
C HIS A 244 -2.07 20.69 -3.94
N ILE A 245 -3.15 20.61 -3.15
CA ILE A 245 -4.49 20.67 -3.73
C ILE A 245 -4.86 22.15 -3.85
N GLU A 246 -5.33 22.54 -5.04
CA GLU A 246 -5.86 23.88 -5.27
C GLU A 246 -6.92 24.24 -4.23
N PRO A 247 -6.94 25.49 -3.69
CA PRO A 247 -7.89 25.87 -2.63
C PRO A 247 -9.34 25.62 -2.98
N GLU A 248 -9.82 25.99 -4.18
CA GLU A 248 -11.21 25.79 -4.61
C GLU A 248 -11.56 24.30 -4.74
N THR A 249 -10.65 23.50 -5.28
CA THR A 249 -10.76 22.03 -5.35
C THR A 249 -10.82 21.43 -3.95
N PHE A 250 -10.02 21.92 -2.99
CA PHE A 250 -10.04 21.43 -1.61
C PHE A 250 -11.32 21.81 -0.88
N ASP A 251 -11.80 23.04 -1.07
CA ASP A 251 -13.06 23.50 -0.46
C ASP A 251 -14.27 22.69 -0.98
N ALA A 252 -14.29 22.39 -2.27
CA ALA A 252 -15.31 21.50 -2.86
C ALA A 252 -15.22 20.08 -2.27
N LEU A 253 -14.00 19.55 -2.10
CA LEU A 253 -13.76 18.24 -1.49
C LEU A 253 -14.32 18.20 -0.06
N GLN A 254 -14.16 19.25 0.74
CA GLN A 254 -14.74 19.35 2.08
C GLN A 254 -16.28 19.38 2.05
N ARG A 255 -16.87 20.20 1.17
CA ARG A 255 -18.34 20.28 1.03
C ARG A 255 -18.95 18.96 0.57
N MET A 256 -18.25 18.21 -0.27
CA MET A 256 -18.73 16.98 -0.89
C MET A 256 -18.33 15.70 -0.13
N ALA A 257 -17.61 15.80 0.99
CA ALA A 257 -17.05 14.65 1.71
C ALA A 257 -18.06 13.54 2.03
N GLU A 258 -19.30 13.92 2.39
CA GLU A 258 -20.39 12.98 2.70
C GLU A 258 -20.76 12.05 1.53
N ARG A 259 -20.51 12.47 0.27
CA ARG A 259 -20.79 11.63 -0.90
C ARG A 259 -19.87 10.42 -1.02
N ILE A 260 -18.76 10.35 -0.28
CA ILE A 260 -17.89 9.17 -0.28
C ILE A 260 -18.62 7.90 0.20
N LYS A 261 -19.72 8.05 0.96
CA LYS A 261 -20.53 6.94 1.47
C LYS A 261 -21.18 6.09 0.37
N ILE A 262 -21.36 6.64 -0.84
CA ILE A 262 -21.90 5.88 -1.98
C ILE A 262 -20.81 5.05 -2.70
N VAL A 263 -19.53 5.27 -2.39
CA VAL A 263 -18.41 4.51 -2.98
C VAL A 263 -18.26 3.18 -2.26
N SER A 264 -18.01 2.10 -2.99
CA SER A 264 -17.77 0.79 -2.38
C SER A 264 -16.46 0.76 -1.59
N GLY A 265 -16.45 -0.01 -0.49
CA GLY A 265 -15.29 -0.11 0.39
C GLY A 265 -14.05 -0.60 -0.33
N GLU A 266 -14.20 -1.50 -1.31
CA GLU A 266 -13.11 -2.04 -2.12
C GLU A 266 -12.40 -0.95 -2.96
N ARG A 267 -13.16 0.00 -3.52
CA ARG A 267 -12.57 1.14 -4.26
C ARG A 267 -11.85 2.11 -3.32
N ILE A 268 -12.41 2.36 -2.14
CA ILE A 268 -11.79 3.20 -1.11
C ILE A 268 -10.49 2.55 -0.62
N GLU A 269 -10.51 1.24 -0.36
CA GLU A 269 -9.35 0.46 0.09
C GLU A 269 -8.17 0.59 -0.86
N VAL A 270 -8.40 0.45 -2.17
CA VAL A 270 -7.35 0.57 -3.19
C VAL A 270 -6.68 1.95 -3.14
N GLU A 271 -7.46 3.03 -3.06
CA GLU A 271 -6.89 4.39 -3.00
C GLU A 271 -6.18 4.64 -1.67
N LEU A 272 -6.75 4.15 -0.56
CA LEU A 272 -6.17 4.29 0.77
C LEU A 272 -4.82 3.56 0.89
N ASN A 273 -4.71 2.34 0.34
CA ASN A 273 -3.45 1.60 0.29
C ASN A 273 -2.40 2.30 -0.59
N LYS A 274 -2.81 2.94 -1.68
CA LYS A 274 -1.90 3.76 -2.51
C LYS A 274 -1.41 5.00 -1.77
N ILE A 275 -2.25 5.64 -0.94
CA ILE A 275 -1.85 6.74 -0.05
C ILE A 275 -0.86 6.20 0.98
N MET A 276 -1.16 5.06 1.64
CA MET A 276 -0.31 4.42 2.63
C MET A 276 1.08 4.08 2.08
N MET A 277 1.17 3.70 0.81
CA MET A 277 2.44 3.33 0.16
C MET A 277 3.19 4.50 -0.46
N ALA A 278 2.65 5.72 -0.40
CA ALA A 278 3.35 6.91 -0.85
C ALA A 278 4.65 7.16 -0.05
N PRO A 279 5.59 7.98 -0.58
CA PRO A 279 6.81 8.35 0.13
C PRO A 279 6.55 9.05 1.46
N HIS A 280 5.53 9.92 1.53
CA HIS A 280 5.10 10.67 2.71
C HIS A 280 3.60 10.52 2.95
N PRO A 281 3.12 9.37 3.45
CA PRO A 281 1.69 9.11 3.63
C PRO A 281 1.05 10.04 4.68
N SER A 282 1.82 10.62 5.60
CA SER A 282 1.33 11.58 6.58
C SER A 282 0.60 12.75 5.92
N ILE A 283 1.09 13.24 4.77
CA ILE A 283 0.45 14.30 3.97
C ILE A 283 -0.97 13.90 3.58
N GLY A 284 -1.13 12.66 3.09
CA GLY A 284 -2.44 12.15 2.69
C GLY A 284 -3.40 12.02 3.87
N PHE A 285 -2.94 11.53 5.01
CA PHE A 285 -3.78 11.42 6.21
C PHE A 285 -4.13 12.79 6.79
N GLU A 286 -3.26 13.80 6.71
CA GLU A 286 -3.60 15.18 7.07
C GLU A 286 -4.68 15.76 6.15
N TYR A 287 -4.60 15.54 4.83
CA TYR A 287 -5.65 15.94 3.91
C TYR A 287 -6.96 15.19 4.18
N LEU A 288 -6.93 13.89 4.45
CA LEU A 288 -8.11 13.10 4.83
C LEU A 288 -8.76 13.64 6.11
N GLN A 289 -7.98 14.03 7.12
CA GLN A 289 -8.47 14.60 8.37
C GLN A 289 -9.10 15.98 8.14
N ARG A 290 -8.40 16.87 7.45
CA ARG A 290 -8.85 18.25 7.19
C ARG A 290 -10.08 18.32 6.29
N SER A 291 -10.23 17.37 5.39
CA SER A 291 -11.36 17.30 4.46
C SER A 291 -12.64 16.70 5.07
N GLY A 292 -12.57 16.09 6.23
CA GLY A 292 -13.70 15.37 6.80
C GLY A 292 -13.86 13.92 6.30
N LEU A 293 -13.10 13.50 5.31
CA LEU A 293 -13.17 12.13 4.79
C LEU A 293 -12.72 11.09 5.82
N LEU A 294 -11.71 11.43 6.65
CA LEU A 294 -11.21 10.48 7.65
C LEU A 294 -12.26 10.12 8.68
N GLN A 295 -13.11 11.06 9.07
CA GLN A 295 -14.21 10.84 10.02
C GLN A 295 -15.23 9.84 9.50
N ILE A 296 -15.36 9.74 8.18
CA ILE A 296 -16.30 8.81 7.53
C ILE A 296 -15.63 7.45 7.30
N ILE A 297 -14.39 7.45 6.81
CA ILE A 297 -13.68 6.23 6.37
C ILE A 297 -13.07 5.50 7.57
N LEU A 298 -12.35 6.22 8.44
CA LEU A 298 -11.62 5.66 9.59
C LEU A 298 -11.81 6.53 10.85
N PRO A 299 -13.05 6.58 11.40
CA PRO A 299 -13.39 7.44 12.52
C PRO A 299 -12.55 7.18 13.77
N GLU A 300 -12.05 5.95 13.95
CA GLU A 300 -11.18 5.60 15.09
C GLU A 300 -9.86 6.38 15.05
N LEU A 301 -9.28 6.56 13.86
CA LEU A 301 -8.07 7.35 13.67
C LEU A 301 -8.35 8.84 13.77
N ALA A 302 -9.45 9.30 13.17
CA ALA A 302 -9.87 10.70 13.23
C ALA A 302 -10.08 11.17 14.68
N ALA A 303 -10.60 10.30 15.54
CA ALA A 303 -10.85 10.60 16.95
C ALA A 303 -9.57 10.79 17.79
N LEU A 304 -8.39 10.41 17.28
CA LEU A 304 -7.10 10.66 17.94
C LEU A 304 -6.67 12.15 17.90
N ASP A 305 -7.26 12.96 17.02
CA ASP A 305 -6.96 14.38 16.87
C ASP A 305 -7.52 15.26 18.02
N ILE A 306 -8.39 14.70 18.85
CA ILE A 306 -9.03 15.42 19.94
C ILE A 306 -8.07 15.56 21.12
N VAL A 307 -7.67 16.80 21.47
CA VAL A 307 -6.82 17.11 22.62
C VAL A 307 -7.65 17.78 23.70
N GLU A 308 -7.76 17.13 24.84
CA GLU A 308 -8.44 17.67 26.00
C GLU A 308 -7.45 18.28 27.01
N LYS A 309 -7.84 19.40 27.63
CA LYS A 309 -7.11 20.03 28.72
C LYS A 309 -7.92 19.90 30.01
N ARG A 310 -7.27 19.48 31.10
CA ARG A 310 -7.83 19.44 32.44
C ARG A 310 -6.76 19.82 33.46
N ASP A 311 -7.09 20.67 34.42
CA ASP A 311 -6.19 21.14 35.48
C ASP A 311 -4.84 21.63 34.93
N GLY A 312 -4.86 22.40 33.81
CA GLY A 312 -3.67 22.94 33.15
C GLY A 312 -2.83 21.90 32.36
N ARG A 313 -3.19 20.61 32.40
CA ARG A 313 -2.50 19.52 31.70
C ARG A 313 -3.26 19.09 30.45
N ALA A 314 -2.56 19.01 29.31
CA ALA A 314 -3.06 18.43 28.07
C ALA A 314 -2.30 17.15 27.75
N HIS A 315 -2.95 16.21 27.11
CA HIS A 315 -2.21 15.08 26.51
C HIS A 315 -1.63 15.47 25.14
N LYS A 316 -0.68 14.70 24.64
CA LYS A 316 -0.15 14.84 23.28
C LYS A 316 -1.28 14.60 22.26
N ASN A 317 -1.24 15.31 21.13
CA ASN A 317 -2.12 14.97 20.02
C ASN A 317 -1.70 13.62 19.44
N ASN A 318 -2.53 12.61 19.67
CA ASN A 318 -2.21 11.23 19.30
C ASN A 318 -2.31 11.00 17.78
N PHE A 319 -3.10 11.80 17.05
CA PHE A 319 -3.18 11.71 15.58
C PHE A 319 -1.83 12.07 14.94
N TYR A 320 -1.29 13.27 15.25
CA TYR A 320 0.00 13.68 14.70
C TYR A 320 1.16 12.82 15.21
N HIS A 321 1.06 12.29 16.44
CA HIS A 321 2.00 11.29 16.91
C HIS A 321 1.99 10.04 16.03
N THR A 322 0.81 9.50 15.74
CA THR A 322 0.66 8.32 14.87
C THR A 322 1.22 8.56 13.47
N LEU A 323 1.03 9.76 12.90
CA LEU A 323 1.63 10.12 11.62
C LEU A 323 3.16 10.21 11.68
N GLU A 324 3.72 10.72 12.78
CA GLU A 324 5.17 10.75 13.01
C GLU A 324 5.76 9.33 13.09
N VAL A 325 5.08 8.41 13.79
CA VAL A 325 5.46 6.98 13.84
C VAL A 325 5.45 6.35 12.45
N LEU A 326 4.42 6.62 11.65
CA LEU A 326 4.32 6.13 10.27
C LEU A 326 5.49 6.62 9.41
N GLU A 327 5.86 7.90 9.49
CA GLU A 327 7.02 8.46 8.77
C GLU A 327 8.36 7.88 9.28
N ASN A 328 8.47 7.61 10.59
CA ASN A 328 9.68 7.01 11.17
C ASN A 328 9.91 5.58 10.66
N ILE A 329 8.86 4.78 10.49
CA ILE A 329 8.96 3.45 9.85
C ILE A 329 9.51 3.54 8.43
N ILE A 330 9.06 4.53 7.66
CA ILE A 330 9.52 4.71 6.29
C ILE A 330 10.98 5.11 6.24
N ARG A 331 11.41 6.04 7.10
CA ARG A 331 12.81 6.47 7.20
C ARG A 331 13.73 5.35 7.67
N GLY A 332 13.30 4.53 8.64
CA GLY A 332 14.05 3.38 9.14
C GLY A 332 14.22 2.28 8.09
N ASN A 333 13.21 2.04 7.26
CA ASN A 333 13.28 1.08 6.16
C ASN A 333 14.07 1.60 4.94
N GLY A 334 14.26 2.93 4.80
CA GLY A 334 15.11 3.55 3.77
C GLY A 334 16.60 3.57 4.12
N GLY A 335 16.96 3.24 5.37
CA GLY A 335 18.35 3.25 5.86
C GLY A 335 19.20 2.04 5.49
N THR A 336 18.68 1.03 4.80
CA THR A 336 19.44 -0.07 4.20
C THR A 336 19.62 0.09 2.69
N GLU A 337 19.86 1.30 2.21
CA GLU A 337 20.76 1.43 1.06
C GLU A 337 22.15 1.05 1.54
N VAL A 338 22.57 -0.14 1.16
CA VAL A 338 23.94 -0.61 1.24
C VAL A 338 24.83 0.46 0.62
N ARG A 339 25.44 1.31 1.45
CA ARG A 339 26.67 1.98 1.05
C ARG A 339 27.68 0.87 0.82
N GLY A 340 27.83 0.50 -0.43
CA GLY A 340 28.91 -0.34 -0.88
C GLY A 340 30.24 0.30 -0.47
N ASN A 341 30.79 -0.17 0.61
CA ASN A 341 32.19 0.02 0.90
C ASN A 341 32.90 -1.13 0.18
N GLU A 342 33.39 -0.85 -1.03
CA GLU A 342 34.39 -1.68 -1.66
C GLU A 342 35.64 -1.66 -0.78
N ASN A 343 35.87 -2.71 -0.04
CA ASN A 343 37.12 -3.27 0.45
C ASN A 343 36.96 -3.93 1.81
N SER A 344 36.59 -5.19 1.83
CA SER A 344 37.17 -6.16 2.75
C SER A 344 36.88 -7.58 2.27
N SER A 345 37.96 -8.29 2.11
CA SER A 345 38.12 -9.69 1.72
C SER A 345 37.31 -10.66 2.59
N SER A 346 36.64 -11.58 1.91
CA SER A 346 36.34 -12.99 2.23
C SER A 346 36.50 -13.47 3.67
N GLU A 347 35.34 -13.77 4.30
CA GLU A 347 35.19 -14.98 5.11
C GLU A 347 33.73 -15.46 4.99
N GLU A 348 33.57 -16.66 4.44
CA GLU A 348 32.30 -17.36 4.29
C GLU A 348 31.74 -17.71 5.66
N SER A 349 30.67 -17.06 6.09
CA SER A 349 29.80 -17.56 7.15
C SER A 349 28.56 -18.19 6.53
N ASN A 350 28.51 -19.52 6.53
CA ASN A 350 27.33 -20.34 6.22
C ASN A 350 26.24 -20.09 7.26
N LEU A 351 25.39 -19.10 7.02
CA LEU A 351 24.14 -18.91 7.73
C LEU A 351 23.00 -19.50 6.90
N VAL A 352 22.37 -20.54 7.46
CA VAL A 352 21.20 -21.24 6.92
C VAL A 352 20.08 -20.23 6.61
N PRO A 353 19.51 -20.23 5.39
CA PRO A 353 18.43 -19.30 5.03
C PRO A 353 17.14 -19.67 5.80
N SER A 354 16.65 -18.74 6.60
CA SER A 354 15.30 -18.78 7.12
C SER A 354 14.27 -18.78 5.97
N HIS A 355 13.19 -19.49 6.15
CA HIS A 355 12.07 -19.80 5.24
C HIS A 355 11.69 -18.70 4.24
N PRO A 356 11.10 -19.03 3.07
CA PRO A 356 10.75 -18.05 2.03
C PRO A 356 9.77 -17.02 2.58
N ARG A 357 10.27 -15.80 2.80
CA ARG A 357 9.47 -14.64 3.18
C ARG A 357 8.59 -14.23 1.99
N THR A 358 7.31 -13.98 2.24
CA THR A 358 6.36 -13.37 1.30
C THR A 358 6.97 -12.13 0.61
N PRO A 359 6.59 -11.81 -0.65
CA PRO A 359 7.18 -10.71 -1.41
C PRO A 359 7.18 -9.40 -0.64
N ALA A 360 8.31 -8.72 -0.61
CA ALA A 360 8.60 -7.53 0.19
C ALA A 360 7.56 -6.37 0.15
N PRO A 361 6.85 -6.08 -0.97
CA PRO A 361 5.89 -4.97 -1.00
C PRO A 361 4.66 -5.17 -0.09
N SER A 362 4.19 -6.39 0.08
CA SER A 362 2.99 -6.66 0.90
C SER A 362 3.28 -6.48 2.40
N ARG A 363 4.45 -6.92 2.87
CA ARG A 363 4.82 -6.82 4.29
C ARG A 363 5.00 -5.37 4.74
N ALA A 364 5.62 -4.51 3.90
CA ALA A 364 5.76 -3.09 4.18
C ALA A 364 4.41 -2.37 4.34
N LEU A 365 3.43 -2.70 3.51
CA LEU A 365 2.08 -2.15 3.63
C LEU A 365 1.46 -2.47 5.01
N TRP A 366 1.56 -3.74 5.45
CA TRP A 366 0.93 -4.16 6.69
C TRP A 366 1.65 -3.63 7.93
N LEU A 367 2.96 -3.43 7.87
CA LEU A 367 3.70 -2.74 8.92
C LEU A 367 3.27 -1.26 9.04
N ARG A 368 3.06 -0.57 7.92
CA ARG A 368 2.53 0.80 7.91
C ARG A 368 1.10 0.85 8.46
N TRP A 369 0.25 -0.16 8.16
CA TRP A 369 -1.06 -0.30 8.78
C TRP A 369 -0.97 -0.53 10.29
N ALA A 370 -0.03 -1.35 10.76
CA ALA A 370 0.21 -1.55 12.20
C ALA A 370 0.61 -0.23 12.87
N ALA A 371 1.50 0.56 12.25
CA ALA A 371 1.88 1.88 12.73
C ALA A 371 0.70 2.85 12.79
N LEU A 372 -0.16 2.84 11.77
CA LEU A 372 -1.34 3.71 11.75
C LEU A 372 -2.36 3.35 12.84
N LEU A 373 -2.43 2.06 13.21
CA LEU A 373 -3.44 1.55 14.13
C LEU A 373 -2.94 1.27 15.54
N HIS A 374 -1.62 1.42 15.85
CA HIS A 374 -1.07 0.99 17.15
C HIS A 374 -1.75 1.67 18.34
N ASP A 375 -2.10 2.93 18.20
CA ASP A 375 -2.62 3.79 19.25
C ASP A 375 -4.15 4.02 19.22
N ILE A 376 -4.90 3.41 18.30
CA ILE A 376 -6.35 3.65 18.16
C ILE A 376 -7.16 3.33 19.42
N GLY A 377 -6.64 2.48 20.29
CA GLY A 377 -7.27 2.15 21.58
C GLY A 377 -7.22 3.29 22.59
N LYS A 378 -6.37 4.31 22.41
CA LYS A 378 -6.24 5.46 23.33
C LYS A 378 -7.54 6.23 23.50
N THR A 379 -8.34 6.35 22.47
CA THR A 379 -9.65 7.04 22.55
C THR A 379 -10.60 6.39 23.55
N LYS A 380 -10.62 5.06 23.63
CA LYS A 380 -11.50 4.30 24.54
C LYS A 380 -10.89 4.03 25.90
N SER A 381 -9.57 4.08 26.03
CA SER A 381 -8.86 3.83 27.30
C SER A 381 -8.55 5.12 28.07
N LYS A 382 -8.74 6.29 27.45
CA LYS A 382 -8.43 7.60 28.05
C LYS A 382 -9.16 7.81 29.36
N ARG A 383 -8.41 8.12 30.42
CA ARG A 383 -8.93 8.43 31.76
C ARG A 383 -8.11 9.54 32.39
N TRP A 384 -8.77 10.32 33.23
CA TRP A 384 -8.10 11.31 34.06
C TRP A 384 -7.87 10.74 35.45
N GLU A 385 -6.62 10.75 35.91
CA GLU A 385 -6.23 10.33 37.26
C GLU A 385 -5.71 11.53 38.03
N PRO A 386 -6.31 11.87 39.22
CA PRO A 386 -5.85 12.97 40.04
C PRO A 386 -4.37 12.83 40.42
N GLY A 387 -3.60 13.90 40.27
CA GLY A 387 -2.15 13.90 40.54
C GLY A 387 -1.26 13.40 39.40
N ILE A 388 -1.73 12.43 38.59
CA ILE A 388 -1.00 11.86 37.46
C ILE A 388 -1.32 12.61 36.16
N GLY A 389 -2.60 12.83 35.86
CA GLY A 389 -3.07 13.42 34.62
C GLY A 389 -3.79 12.42 33.73
N TRP A 390 -3.66 12.60 32.40
CA TRP A 390 -4.25 11.69 31.42
C TRP A 390 -3.50 10.36 31.34
N THR A 391 -4.23 9.24 31.48
CA THR A 391 -3.73 7.87 31.36
C THR A 391 -4.45 7.10 30.26
N PHE A 392 -3.78 6.08 29.70
CA PHE A 392 -4.27 5.31 28.55
C PHE A 392 -4.03 3.79 28.77
N HIS A 393 -4.32 3.27 29.96
CA HIS A 393 -4.04 1.90 30.32
C HIS A 393 -4.73 0.90 29.37
N ASN A 394 -4.01 -0.16 28.98
CA ASN A 394 -4.47 -1.24 28.12
C ASN A 394 -4.95 -0.78 26.70
N HIS A 395 -4.49 0.39 26.22
CA HIS A 395 -4.86 0.87 24.88
C HIS A 395 -4.45 -0.11 23.78
N ASN A 396 -3.33 -0.81 23.94
CA ASN A 396 -2.85 -1.83 23.02
C ASN A 396 -3.87 -2.99 22.87
N ILE A 397 -4.37 -3.54 23.99
CA ILE A 397 -5.37 -4.62 23.99
C ILE A 397 -6.70 -4.13 23.39
N ILE A 398 -7.11 -2.90 23.75
CA ILE A 398 -8.34 -2.29 23.25
C ILE A 398 -8.21 -2.01 21.74
N GLY A 399 -7.05 -1.51 21.30
CA GLY A 399 -6.73 -1.26 19.89
C GLY A 399 -6.75 -2.56 19.08
N ALA A 400 -6.05 -3.58 19.54
CA ALA A 400 -6.01 -4.89 18.88
C ALA A 400 -7.41 -5.50 18.68
N LYS A 401 -8.33 -5.33 19.62
CA LYS A 401 -9.73 -5.77 19.49
C LYS A 401 -10.52 -4.98 18.44
N GLN A 402 -10.10 -3.77 18.08
CA GLN A 402 -10.75 -2.95 17.05
C GLN A 402 -10.27 -3.32 15.63
N VAL A 403 -9.05 -3.82 15.45
CA VAL A 403 -8.45 -4.14 14.15
C VAL A 403 -9.35 -5.01 13.28
N PRO A 404 -9.95 -6.14 13.72
CA PRO A 404 -10.81 -6.96 12.87
C PRO A 404 -12.05 -6.22 12.34
N ASN A 405 -12.62 -5.30 13.13
CA ASN A 405 -13.79 -4.54 12.71
C ASN A 405 -13.42 -3.46 11.68
N ILE A 406 -12.25 -2.82 11.85
CA ILE A 406 -11.71 -1.84 10.88
C ILE A 406 -11.43 -2.54 9.54
N PHE A 407 -10.73 -3.67 9.57
CA PHE A 407 -10.40 -4.45 8.37
C PHE A 407 -11.66 -4.86 7.60
N ARG A 408 -12.67 -5.37 8.31
CA ARG A 408 -13.95 -5.77 7.69
C ARG A 408 -14.68 -4.60 7.06
N ARG A 409 -14.73 -3.43 7.73
CA ARG A 409 -15.38 -2.22 7.24
C ARG A 409 -14.67 -1.65 6.02
N LEU A 410 -13.35 -1.60 6.04
CA LEU A 410 -12.51 -1.10 4.95
C LEU A 410 -12.29 -2.13 3.83
N LYS A 411 -12.84 -3.35 3.96
CA LYS A 411 -12.65 -4.44 2.99
C LYS A 411 -11.20 -4.89 2.82
N LEU A 412 -10.37 -4.67 3.84
CA LEU A 412 -9.02 -5.19 3.90
C LEU A 412 -9.02 -6.73 4.10
N PRO A 413 -7.93 -7.43 3.74
CA PRO A 413 -7.84 -8.89 3.88
C PRO A 413 -8.00 -9.35 5.35
N MET A 414 -8.91 -10.30 5.58
CA MET A 414 -9.21 -10.82 6.93
C MET A 414 -8.33 -12.01 7.37
N GLY A 415 -7.32 -12.36 6.58
CA GLY A 415 -6.45 -13.51 6.74
C GLY A 415 -5.25 -13.27 7.65
N ALA A 416 -4.08 -13.65 7.14
CA ALA A 416 -2.78 -13.52 7.83
C ALA A 416 -2.43 -12.05 8.09
N GLU A 417 -2.77 -11.18 7.16
CA GLU A 417 -2.49 -9.75 7.21
C GLU A 417 -3.17 -9.07 8.39
N MET A 418 -4.47 -9.35 8.57
CA MET A 418 -5.22 -8.82 9.71
C MET A 418 -4.66 -9.32 11.05
N LYS A 419 -4.33 -10.62 11.15
CA LYS A 419 -3.74 -11.20 12.35
C LYS A 419 -2.36 -10.62 12.65
N TYR A 420 -1.55 -10.37 11.60
CA TYR A 420 -0.25 -9.71 11.72
C TYR A 420 -0.39 -8.30 12.31
N VAL A 421 -1.25 -7.45 11.72
CA VAL A 421 -1.49 -6.09 12.22
C VAL A 421 -2.04 -6.14 13.65
N GLN A 422 -3.01 -7.00 13.94
CA GLN A 422 -3.59 -7.16 15.26
C GLN A 422 -2.52 -7.55 16.31
N LYS A 423 -1.62 -8.47 15.97
CA LYS A 423 -0.52 -8.91 16.83
C LYS A 423 0.43 -7.76 17.14
N LEU A 424 0.86 -7.00 16.12
CA LEU A 424 1.77 -5.87 16.33
C LEU A 424 1.11 -4.79 17.20
N VAL A 425 -0.16 -4.48 16.98
CA VAL A 425 -0.92 -3.52 17.82
C VAL A 425 -1.02 -4.01 19.26
N ASP A 426 -1.24 -5.31 19.50
CA ASP A 426 -1.33 -5.86 20.87
C ASP A 426 0.02 -5.81 21.59
N LEU A 427 1.10 -6.10 20.88
CA LEU A 427 2.41 -6.29 21.49
C LEU A 427 3.28 -5.02 21.54
N HIS A 428 2.91 -3.91 20.85
CA HIS A 428 3.81 -2.76 20.66
C HIS A 428 4.34 -2.13 21.96
N MET A 429 3.60 -2.25 23.07
CA MET A 429 4.07 -1.74 24.37
C MET A 429 5.09 -2.63 25.07
N ARG A 430 5.16 -3.92 24.73
CA ARG A 430 5.98 -4.88 25.48
C ARG A 430 7.49 -4.65 25.37
N PRO A 431 8.05 -4.39 24.18
CA PRO A 431 9.48 -4.09 24.05
C PRO A 431 9.89 -2.89 24.90
N GLN A 432 9.08 -1.84 24.95
CA GLN A 432 9.35 -0.67 25.79
C GLN A 432 9.37 -1.00 27.28
N VAL A 433 8.40 -1.77 27.78
CA VAL A 433 8.34 -2.18 29.19
C VAL A 433 9.56 -3.02 29.56
N ILE A 434 10.03 -3.89 28.67
CA ILE A 434 11.24 -4.68 28.87
C ILE A 434 12.48 -3.78 28.87
N ALA A 435 12.54 -2.80 27.98
CA ALA A 435 13.65 -1.87 27.87
C ALA A 435 13.76 -0.88 29.05
N ASP A 436 12.63 -0.53 29.67
CA ASP A 436 12.57 0.37 30.84
C ASP A 436 12.92 -0.34 32.16
N SER A 437 12.98 -1.67 32.19
CA SER A 437 13.29 -2.50 33.35
C SER A 437 14.65 -3.20 33.16
N GLU A 438 15.10 -3.97 34.17
CA GLU A 438 16.22 -4.87 33.97
C GLU A 438 15.85 -5.93 32.93
N VAL A 439 16.57 -5.94 31.80
CA VAL A 439 16.28 -6.82 30.66
C VAL A 439 16.65 -8.27 31.01
N THR A 440 15.67 -9.06 31.40
CA THR A 440 15.86 -10.48 31.75
C THR A 440 15.69 -11.39 30.52
N ASP A 441 16.42 -12.47 30.45
CA ASP A 441 16.31 -13.48 29.37
C ASP A 441 14.89 -14.06 29.28
N SER A 442 14.23 -14.26 30.42
CA SER A 442 12.84 -14.75 30.48
C SER A 442 11.86 -13.79 29.80
N ALA A 443 11.97 -12.48 30.07
CA ALA A 443 11.10 -11.47 29.45
C ALA A 443 11.31 -11.43 27.92
N VAL A 444 12.56 -11.50 27.47
CA VAL A 444 12.91 -11.50 26.04
C VAL A 444 12.43 -12.78 25.35
N ARG A 445 12.55 -13.95 26.00
CA ARG A 445 12.01 -15.22 25.45
C ARG A 445 10.50 -15.20 25.30
N ARG A 446 9.78 -14.66 26.28
CA ARG A 446 8.32 -14.50 26.16
C ARG A 446 7.94 -13.59 25.00
N LEU A 447 8.64 -12.46 24.84
CA LEU A 447 8.43 -11.56 23.71
C LEU A 447 8.69 -12.29 22.38
N LEU A 448 9.80 -13.04 22.27
CA LEU A 448 10.14 -13.81 21.07
C LEU A 448 9.06 -14.87 20.76
N ASN A 449 8.59 -15.59 21.79
CA ASN A 449 7.55 -16.59 21.61
C ASN A 449 6.22 -15.99 21.13
N ASP A 450 5.82 -14.83 21.66
CA ASP A 450 4.54 -14.21 21.35
C ASP A 450 4.57 -13.49 19.99
N ALA A 451 5.69 -12.85 19.64
CA ALA A 451 5.90 -12.20 18.36
C ALA A 451 6.21 -13.21 17.22
N GLY A 452 6.94 -14.29 17.54
CA GLY A 452 7.38 -15.27 16.54
C GLY A 452 8.23 -14.62 15.43
N ASP A 453 7.92 -14.95 14.18
CA ASP A 453 8.63 -14.43 12.99
C ASP A 453 8.42 -12.92 12.77
N ASP A 454 7.52 -12.28 13.52
CA ASP A 454 7.22 -10.85 13.39
C ASP A 454 8.01 -9.97 14.38
N ILE A 455 8.98 -10.55 15.10
CA ILE A 455 9.75 -9.86 16.15
C ILE A 455 10.51 -8.64 15.61
N ASP A 456 11.10 -8.72 14.43
CA ASP A 456 11.86 -7.62 13.83
C ASP A 456 10.97 -6.44 13.48
N ASP A 457 9.78 -6.71 12.93
CA ASP A 457 8.79 -5.68 12.61
C ASP A 457 8.19 -5.06 13.87
N LEU A 458 7.97 -5.87 14.92
CA LEU A 458 7.54 -5.37 16.21
C LEU A 458 8.57 -4.41 16.81
N MET A 459 9.84 -4.77 16.79
CA MET A 459 10.93 -3.91 17.27
C MET A 459 11.01 -2.63 16.45
N THR A 460 10.88 -2.72 15.12
CA THR A 460 10.85 -1.57 14.21
C THR A 460 9.70 -0.62 14.54
N LEU A 461 8.49 -1.15 14.79
CA LEU A 461 7.35 -0.36 15.20
C LEU A 461 7.60 0.37 16.53
N CYS A 462 8.14 -0.33 17.53
CA CYS A 462 8.39 0.24 18.85
C CYS A 462 9.50 1.31 18.81
N GLU A 463 10.55 1.12 18.02
CA GLU A 463 11.60 2.12 17.80
C GLU A 463 11.05 3.36 17.10
N ALA A 464 10.17 3.18 16.11
CA ALA A 464 9.50 4.26 15.41
C ALA A 464 8.56 5.08 16.32
N ASP A 465 7.97 4.44 17.34
CA ASP A 465 7.09 5.07 18.33
C ASP A 465 7.83 6.04 19.28
N ILE A 466 9.16 5.98 19.34
CA ILE A 466 9.97 6.91 20.11
C ILE A 466 10.00 8.28 19.42
N THR A 467 8.99 9.10 19.69
CA THR A 467 8.83 10.45 19.11
C THR A 467 9.14 11.58 20.10
N SER A 468 10.01 11.31 21.09
CA SER A 468 10.42 12.32 22.08
C SER A 468 11.20 13.46 21.43
N LYS A 469 10.84 14.72 21.75
CA LYS A 469 11.62 15.90 21.37
C LYS A 469 12.90 16.09 22.20
N ASN A 470 13.07 15.29 23.26
CA ASN A 470 14.27 15.31 24.09
C ASN A 470 15.28 14.30 23.55
N ASP A 471 16.32 14.79 22.90
CA ASP A 471 17.37 13.96 22.28
C ASP A 471 18.07 13.04 23.25
N VAL A 472 18.25 13.44 24.51
CA VAL A 472 18.87 12.61 25.55
C VAL A 472 17.98 11.41 25.88
N LYS A 473 16.68 11.64 26.10
CA LYS A 473 15.72 10.58 26.33
C LYS A 473 15.60 9.65 25.11
N LYS A 474 15.56 10.24 23.91
CA LYS A 474 15.48 9.47 22.65
C LYS A 474 16.68 8.54 22.50
N LYS A 475 17.90 9.04 22.72
CA LYS A 475 19.11 8.22 22.68
C LYS A 475 19.11 7.11 23.73
N MET A 476 18.67 7.40 24.95
CA MET A 476 18.57 6.41 26.03
C MET A 476 17.59 5.28 25.65
N PHE A 477 16.41 5.60 25.14
CA PHE A 477 15.42 4.58 24.71
C PHE A 477 15.96 3.73 23.54
N LEU A 478 16.57 4.35 22.53
CA LEU A 478 17.15 3.62 21.41
C LEU A 478 18.28 2.69 21.85
N GLU A 479 19.11 3.11 22.82
CA GLU A 479 20.15 2.26 23.39
C GLU A 479 19.56 1.07 24.14
N ASN A 480 18.50 1.27 24.91
CA ASN A 480 17.79 0.18 25.57
C ASN A 480 17.21 -0.83 24.56
N PHE A 481 16.64 -0.35 23.46
CA PHE A 481 16.17 -1.23 22.37
C PHE A 481 17.29 -1.99 21.69
N ARG A 482 18.48 -1.38 21.54
CA ARG A 482 19.67 -2.07 21.03
C ARG A 482 20.04 -3.27 21.92
N ILE A 483 20.03 -3.08 23.24
CA ILE A 483 20.28 -4.18 24.20
C ILE A 483 19.24 -5.29 24.07
N VAL A 484 17.95 -4.93 23.90
CA VAL A 484 16.88 -5.94 23.66
C VAL A 484 17.13 -6.71 22.36
N ARG A 485 17.52 -6.03 21.26
CA ARG A 485 17.85 -6.70 19.98
C ARG A 485 19.06 -7.63 20.09
N GLU A 486 20.11 -7.22 20.78
CA GLU A 486 21.28 -8.07 21.01
C GLU A 486 20.91 -9.35 21.78
N LYS A 487 20.14 -9.19 22.85
CA LYS A 487 19.63 -10.36 23.60
C LYS A 487 18.69 -11.25 22.76
N LEU A 488 17.85 -10.66 21.90
CA LEU A 488 17.02 -11.43 20.97
C LEU A 488 17.90 -12.27 20.03
N ALA A 489 18.92 -11.67 19.43
CA ALA A 489 19.84 -12.38 18.54
C ALA A 489 20.58 -13.51 19.26
N ASP A 490 21.12 -13.25 20.46
CA ASP A 490 21.79 -14.24 21.28
C ASP A 490 20.90 -15.42 21.65
N LEU A 491 19.63 -15.13 22.01
CA LEU A 491 18.66 -16.16 22.35
C LEU A 491 18.23 -16.96 21.12
N GLN A 492 18.03 -16.33 19.97
CA GLN A 492 17.74 -17.05 18.72
C GLN A 492 18.83 -18.04 18.37
N VAL A 493 20.10 -17.68 18.54
CA VAL A 493 21.23 -18.59 18.32
C VAL A 493 21.27 -19.72 19.35
N LYS A 494 21.03 -19.42 20.64
CA LYS A 494 21.06 -20.41 21.74
C LYS A 494 19.84 -21.34 21.71
N ASP A 495 18.65 -20.81 21.40
CA ASP A 495 17.39 -21.53 21.49
C ASP A 495 16.91 -22.12 20.16
N TYR A 496 17.63 -21.87 19.04
CA TYR A 496 17.37 -22.51 17.75
C TYR A 496 17.35 -24.06 17.85
N LYS A 497 18.04 -24.63 18.83
CA LYS A 497 18.05 -26.08 19.14
C LYS A 497 17.03 -26.52 20.19
N ARG A 498 16.38 -25.58 20.89
CA ARG A 498 15.34 -25.87 21.88
C ARG A 498 14.00 -25.44 21.32
N LEU A 499 13.27 -26.37 20.71
CA LEU A 499 11.86 -26.15 20.35
C LEU A 499 11.14 -25.58 21.59
N LEU A 500 10.68 -24.34 21.51
CA LEU A 500 9.95 -23.61 22.58
C LEU A 500 8.61 -24.26 22.96
N GLN A 501 8.24 -25.38 22.34
CA GLN A 501 7.15 -26.25 22.74
C GLN A 501 7.70 -27.28 23.74
N PRO A 502 7.03 -27.49 24.87
CA PRO A 502 7.35 -28.59 25.76
C PRO A 502 7.34 -29.92 25.00
N VAL A 503 8.32 -30.78 25.24
CA VAL A 503 8.37 -32.14 24.64
C VAL A 503 7.17 -33.00 25.05
N ILE A 504 6.45 -32.64 26.11
CA ILE A 504 5.16 -33.23 26.50
C ILE A 504 4.05 -32.38 25.85
N ASP A 505 3.34 -32.97 24.92
CA ASP A 505 2.26 -32.29 24.19
C ASP A 505 0.88 -32.45 24.86
N GLY A 506 -0.14 -31.77 24.30
CA GLY A 506 -1.50 -31.83 24.85
C GLY A 506 -2.15 -33.20 24.70
N ASN A 507 -1.78 -34.01 23.72
CA ASN A 507 -2.34 -35.35 23.53
C ASN A 507 -1.80 -36.28 24.59
N GLU A 508 -0.50 -36.19 24.87
CA GLU A 508 0.13 -36.95 25.93
C GLU A 508 -0.45 -36.61 27.33
N ILE A 509 -0.72 -35.33 27.58
CA ILE A 509 -1.42 -34.90 28.82
C ILE A 509 -2.82 -35.51 28.91
N MET A 510 -3.56 -35.50 27.79
CA MET A 510 -4.91 -36.11 27.75
C MET A 510 -4.88 -37.61 28.00
N GLU A 511 -3.94 -38.32 27.39
CA GLU A 511 -3.78 -39.76 27.60
C GLU A 511 -3.43 -40.08 29.05
N MET A 512 -2.48 -39.36 29.63
CA MET A 512 -1.96 -39.64 30.98
C MET A 512 -2.99 -39.42 32.08
N PHE A 513 -3.84 -38.44 31.92
CA PHE A 513 -4.88 -38.08 32.91
C PHE A 513 -6.30 -38.47 32.49
N HIS A 514 -6.45 -39.22 31.39
CA HIS A 514 -7.74 -39.61 30.79
C HIS A 514 -8.70 -38.43 30.57
N LEU A 515 -8.16 -37.29 30.11
CA LEU A 515 -8.92 -36.08 29.90
C LEU A 515 -9.37 -35.99 28.43
N GLN A 516 -10.54 -35.42 28.22
CA GLN A 516 -10.95 -34.91 26.91
C GLN A 516 -10.35 -33.51 26.70
N PRO A 517 -10.35 -32.98 25.44
CA PRO A 517 -9.95 -31.61 25.19
C PRO A 517 -10.69 -30.64 26.12
N SER A 518 -9.96 -30.03 27.05
CA SER A 518 -10.55 -29.28 28.17
C SER A 518 -9.67 -28.10 28.59
N ARG A 519 -10.22 -27.25 29.45
CA ARG A 519 -9.49 -26.11 30.02
C ARG A 519 -8.31 -26.57 30.87
N GLU A 520 -8.43 -27.69 31.56
CA GLU A 520 -7.41 -28.29 32.42
C GLU A 520 -6.17 -28.68 31.62
N VAL A 521 -6.35 -29.31 30.46
CA VAL A 521 -5.25 -29.62 29.51
C VAL A 521 -4.54 -28.35 29.05
N GLY A 522 -5.30 -27.29 28.74
CA GLY A 522 -4.76 -25.99 28.40
C GLY A 522 -3.91 -25.37 29.51
N VAL A 523 -4.38 -25.43 30.76
CA VAL A 523 -3.66 -24.91 31.92
C VAL A 523 -2.36 -25.67 32.18
N LEU A 524 -2.39 -27.01 32.10
CA LEU A 524 -1.20 -27.84 32.29
C LEU A 524 -0.16 -27.58 31.19
N LYS A 525 -0.58 -27.55 29.94
CA LYS A 525 0.29 -27.24 28.81
C LYS A 525 0.92 -25.83 28.92
N GLN A 526 0.13 -24.83 29.29
CA GLN A 526 0.63 -23.47 29.49
C GLN A 526 1.62 -23.40 30.68
N TYR A 527 1.35 -24.11 31.76
CA TYR A 527 2.24 -24.17 32.93
C TYR A 527 3.61 -24.77 32.57
N LEU A 528 3.66 -25.87 31.80
CA LEU A 528 4.92 -26.45 31.30
C LEU A 528 5.65 -25.49 30.40
N LYS A 529 4.93 -24.82 29.49
CA LYS A 529 5.49 -23.83 28.58
C LYS A 529 6.10 -22.65 29.34
N ASP A 530 5.41 -22.12 30.33
CA ASP A 530 5.91 -21.02 31.16
C ASP A 530 7.16 -21.44 31.95
N ALA A 531 7.21 -22.67 32.47
CA ALA A 531 8.36 -23.18 33.19
C ALA A 531 9.61 -23.32 32.30
N VAL A 532 9.45 -23.76 31.05
CA VAL A 532 10.53 -23.81 30.07
C VAL A 532 10.99 -22.41 29.69
N LEU A 533 10.06 -21.49 29.42
CA LEU A 533 10.37 -20.11 29.06
C LEU A 533 11.10 -19.36 30.19
N ASP A 534 10.72 -19.63 31.44
CA ASP A 534 11.34 -19.03 32.62
C ASP A 534 12.67 -19.72 33.03
N ASN A 535 13.15 -20.72 32.27
CA ASN A 535 14.30 -21.57 32.62
C ASN A 535 14.21 -22.26 33.99
N LYS A 536 12.99 -22.51 34.47
CA LYS A 536 12.76 -23.23 35.75
C LYS A 536 13.00 -24.72 35.60
N VAL A 537 12.90 -25.23 34.38
CA VAL A 537 13.06 -26.63 34.04
C VAL A 537 13.65 -26.72 32.60
N GLU A 538 14.50 -27.71 32.37
CA GLU A 538 14.97 -28.03 31.03
C GLU A 538 13.85 -28.66 30.19
N ASN A 539 13.85 -28.39 28.87
CA ASN A 539 12.83 -28.95 27.97
C ASN A 539 13.15 -30.42 27.63
N GLU A 540 13.27 -31.22 28.66
CA GLU A 540 13.48 -32.66 28.63
C GLU A 540 12.31 -33.38 29.27
N ARG A 541 12.08 -34.63 28.83
CA ARG A 541 10.88 -35.39 29.20
C ARG A 541 10.77 -35.61 30.70
N GLU A 542 11.83 -36.07 31.38
CA GLU A 542 11.79 -36.42 32.81
C GLU A 542 11.54 -35.21 33.72
N PRO A 543 12.30 -34.10 33.60
CA PRO A 543 12.04 -32.89 34.39
C PRO A 543 10.64 -32.31 34.20
N LEU A 544 10.17 -32.28 32.93
CA LEU A 544 8.81 -31.80 32.63
C LEU A 544 7.72 -32.72 33.17
N MET A 545 7.94 -34.02 33.18
CA MET A 545 7.02 -34.99 33.73
C MET A 545 6.85 -34.79 35.23
N GLN A 546 7.95 -34.60 35.98
CA GLN A 546 7.89 -34.31 37.41
C GLN A 546 7.11 -33.03 37.69
N LEU A 547 7.37 -31.99 36.92
CA LEU A 547 6.68 -30.71 37.05
C LEU A 547 5.18 -30.81 36.70
N LEU A 548 4.85 -31.57 35.64
CA LEU A 548 3.47 -31.86 35.24
C LEU A 548 2.69 -32.56 36.36
N MET A 549 3.29 -33.62 36.94
CA MET A 549 2.67 -34.39 38.01
C MET A 549 2.41 -33.54 39.28
N GLN A 550 3.37 -32.71 39.66
CA GLN A 550 3.19 -31.78 40.79
C GLN A 550 2.02 -30.83 40.55
N LYS A 551 1.94 -30.25 39.33
CA LYS A 551 0.86 -29.32 39.00
C LYS A 551 -0.49 -30.02 38.92
N ALA A 552 -0.55 -31.19 38.29
CA ALA A 552 -1.77 -32.01 38.19
C ALA A 552 -2.29 -32.40 39.57
N ALA A 553 -1.42 -32.79 40.50
CA ALA A 553 -1.80 -33.08 41.89
C ALA A 553 -2.45 -31.87 42.57
N THR A 554 -1.94 -30.64 42.36
CA THR A 554 -2.56 -29.41 42.89
C THR A 554 -3.93 -29.11 42.29
N MET A 555 -4.23 -29.69 41.11
CA MET A 555 -5.52 -29.57 40.42
C MET A 555 -6.46 -30.75 40.70
N GLY A 556 -6.05 -31.70 41.56
CA GLY A 556 -6.84 -32.89 41.89
C GLY A 556 -6.89 -33.95 40.79
N LEU A 557 -5.99 -33.88 39.81
CA LEU A 557 -5.87 -34.88 38.74
C LEU A 557 -4.97 -36.02 39.21
N VAL A 558 -5.40 -37.24 39.02
CA VAL A 558 -4.67 -38.46 39.42
C VAL A 558 -4.35 -39.28 38.19
N THR A 559 -3.13 -39.75 38.09
CA THR A 559 -2.76 -40.80 37.12
C THR A 559 -3.18 -42.14 37.66
N THR A 560 -3.82 -42.97 36.88
CA THR A 560 -4.10 -44.38 37.21
C THR A 560 -2.85 -45.23 37.16
#